data_068fde14cbfd83b9efe694082c8eded9
#
_entry.id   068fde14cbfd83b9efe694082c8eded9
#
_cell.length_a   1.000
_cell.length_b   1.000
_cell.length_c   1.000
_cell.angle_alpha   90.00
_cell.angle_beta   90.00
_cell.angle_gamma   90.00
#
_symmetry.space_group_name_H-M   'P 1'
#
loop_
_entity.id
_entity.type
_entity.pdbx_description
1 polymer ?
#
loop_
_entity_poly.entity_id
_entity_poly.type
_entity_poly.pdbx_seq_one_letter_code
_entity_poly.pdbx_strand_id
1 'polypeptide(L)'
;MRNDAIKWFVCVVFSGVLLVACGGTKLTTTQVDDARREKPVSDILVIAITYEKELRHSFEDKFVEQLKTAGIEAVSSADVIPISEKQQLEKDAILKAVNEFENDAVIITHMVGVEEKEIITRAPSRGYYGHYLWAYGNTHEPGYSSTRITVRLATNLYDVKTEKLIWSGKSETLRPDSINQIIDDVIKAVIKDLQKNKLLPPK
;
A
#
# COMPACT_ATOMS: atom_id res chain seq x y z
N MET A 1 -26.06 53.85 -8.17
CA MET A 1 -26.80 52.60 -7.88
C MET A 1 -26.40 51.53 -8.90
N ARG A 2 -25.18 50.95 -8.81
CA ARG A 2 -24.76 49.91 -9.75
C ARG A 2 -23.47 49.20 -9.29
N ASN A 3 -23.26 49.01 -7.97
CA ASN A 3 -22.08 48.32 -7.44
C ASN A 3 -22.38 47.21 -6.41
N ASP A 4 -23.64 46.89 -6.14
CA ASP A 4 -23.98 45.90 -5.08
C ASP A 4 -24.26 44.49 -5.59
N ALA A 5 -24.35 44.31 -6.92
CA ALA A 5 -24.63 43.00 -7.53
C ALA A 5 -23.38 42.09 -7.70
N ILE A 6 -22.16 42.64 -7.59
CA ILE A 6 -20.92 41.90 -7.80
C ILE A 6 -20.40 41.23 -6.52
N LYS A 7 -20.83 41.68 -5.35
CA LYS A 7 -20.38 41.15 -4.07
C LYS A 7 -21.07 39.85 -3.63
N TRP A 8 -22.19 39.50 -4.24
CA TRP A 8 -22.95 38.28 -3.90
C TRP A 8 -22.51 37.03 -4.69
N PHE A 9 -21.70 37.19 -5.75
CA PHE A 9 -21.28 36.06 -6.59
C PHE A 9 -19.98 35.38 -6.16
N VAL A 10 -19.25 35.93 -5.17
CA VAL A 10 -17.94 35.41 -4.73
C VAL A 10 -18.05 34.46 -3.51
N CYS A 11 -19.20 34.38 -2.86
CA CYS A 11 -19.37 33.58 -1.62
C CYS A 11 -19.88 32.14 -1.82
N VAL A 12 -20.19 31.67 -3.02
CA VAL A 12 -20.81 30.34 -3.22
C VAL A 12 -19.86 29.26 -3.78
N VAL A 13 -18.60 29.59 -4.07
CA VAL A 13 -17.66 28.60 -4.67
C VAL A 13 -16.75 27.92 -3.63
N PHE A 14 -16.92 28.17 -2.32
CA PHE A 14 -16.00 27.62 -1.29
C PHE A 14 -16.61 26.56 -0.39
N SER A 15 -17.55 25.74 -0.88
CA SER A 15 -18.14 24.67 -0.08
C SER A 15 -18.20 23.35 -0.85
N GLY A 16 -17.07 22.70 -0.99
CA GLY A 16 -16.99 21.43 -1.72
C GLY A 16 -15.73 20.61 -1.45
N VAL A 17 -15.09 20.79 -0.28
CA VAL A 17 -14.07 19.81 0.15
C VAL A 17 -14.81 18.67 0.85
N LEU A 18 -15.30 17.73 0.06
CA LEU A 18 -15.68 16.41 0.54
C LEU A 18 -14.40 15.76 1.09
N LEU A 19 -14.25 15.78 2.40
CA LEU A 19 -13.32 14.90 3.12
C LEU A 19 -13.83 13.47 2.92
N VAL A 20 -13.42 12.85 1.82
CA VAL A 20 -13.50 11.39 1.69
C VAL A 20 -12.53 10.85 2.73
N ALA A 21 -13.05 10.46 3.88
CA ALA A 21 -12.35 9.65 4.88
C ALA A 21 -12.21 8.25 4.29
N CYS A 22 -11.33 8.10 3.29
CA CYS A 22 -10.92 6.81 2.77
C CYS A 22 -10.13 6.09 3.88
N GLY A 23 -10.53 4.88 4.21
CA GLY A 23 -9.67 3.94 4.88
C GLY A 23 -8.39 3.82 4.05
N GLY A 24 -7.33 4.49 4.46
CA GLY A 24 -6.15 4.67 3.63
C GLY A 24 -5.04 3.70 4.03
N THR A 25 -4.20 3.36 3.06
CA THR A 25 -2.95 2.66 3.30
C THR A 25 -1.91 3.64 3.83
N LYS A 26 -1.35 3.31 5.00
CA LYS A 26 -0.22 4.03 5.59
C LYS A 26 1.06 3.26 5.28
N LEU A 27 2.06 3.94 4.71
CA LEU A 27 3.39 3.40 4.49
C LEU A 27 4.38 4.00 5.48
N THR A 28 5.22 3.15 6.08
CA THR A 28 6.33 3.53 6.94
C THR A 28 7.62 3.00 6.31
N THR A 29 8.49 3.91 5.87
CA THR A 29 9.83 3.57 5.39
C THR A 29 10.68 3.12 6.57
N THR A 30 11.32 1.97 6.45
CA THR A 30 12.16 1.41 7.51
C THR A 30 13.66 1.52 7.21
N GLN A 31 14.02 1.59 5.92
CA GLN A 31 15.41 1.73 5.47
C GLN A 31 15.48 2.39 4.11
N VAL A 32 16.49 3.24 3.92
CA VAL A 32 16.87 3.86 2.63
C VAL A 32 18.39 3.87 2.54
N ASP A 33 18.93 3.41 1.41
CA ASP A 33 20.35 3.58 1.08
C ASP A 33 20.55 4.93 0.40
N ASP A 34 21.16 5.89 1.11
CA ASP A 34 21.38 7.26 0.62
C ASP A 34 22.31 7.31 -0.59
N ALA A 35 23.24 6.37 -0.74
CA ALA A 35 24.14 6.31 -1.88
C ALA A 35 23.40 6.06 -3.21
N ARG A 36 22.23 5.43 -3.15
CA ARG A 36 21.40 5.15 -4.34
C ARG A 36 20.61 6.34 -4.84
N ARG A 37 20.49 7.40 -4.06
CA ARG A 37 19.79 8.65 -4.48
C ARG A 37 20.48 9.36 -5.64
N GLU A 38 21.78 9.14 -5.82
CA GLU A 38 22.56 9.71 -6.95
C GLU A 38 22.41 8.89 -8.23
N LYS A 39 22.01 7.61 -8.11
CA LYS A 39 21.77 6.70 -9.21
C LYS A 39 20.45 5.96 -9.04
N PRO A 40 19.31 6.61 -9.39
CA PRO A 40 18.01 5.99 -9.32
C PRO A 40 17.92 4.70 -10.12
N VAL A 41 17.03 3.78 -9.71
CA VAL A 41 16.75 2.56 -10.46
C VAL A 41 15.84 2.90 -11.64
N SER A 42 16.04 2.20 -12.76
CA SER A 42 15.34 2.47 -14.02
C SER A 42 14.63 1.24 -14.60
N ASP A 43 15.01 0.04 -14.13
CA ASP A 43 14.44 -1.21 -14.60
C ASP A 43 14.27 -2.20 -13.43
N ILE A 44 13.05 -2.69 -13.20
CA ILE A 44 12.69 -3.43 -11.99
C ILE A 44 12.03 -4.75 -12.32
N LEU A 45 12.58 -5.86 -11.78
CA LEU A 45 11.86 -7.12 -11.69
C LEU A 45 10.92 -7.08 -10.47
N VAL A 46 9.62 -7.27 -10.69
CA VAL A 46 8.60 -7.28 -9.63
C VAL A 46 8.31 -8.70 -9.20
N ILE A 47 8.38 -8.97 -7.89
CA ILE A 47 8.09 -10.27 -7.29
C ILE A 47 7.09 -10.10 -6.15
N ALA A 48 5.96 -10.81 -6.20
CA ALA A 48 5.02 -10.93 -5.10
C ALA A 48 5.05 -12.34 -4.51
N ILE A 49 5.15 -12.44 -3.19
CA ILE A 49 5.10 -13.72 -2.48
C ILE A 49 3.71 -13.90 -1.90
N THR A 50 2.93 -14.79 -2.51
CA THR A 50 1.59 -15.18 -2.09
C THR A 50 1.33 -16.64 -2.46
N TYR A 51 0.36 -17.28 -1.80
CA TYR A 51 -0.04 -18.66 -2.08
C TYR A 51 -0.95 -18.79 -3.31
N GLU A 52 -1.64 -17.72 -3.71
CA GLU A 52 -2.58 -17.72 -4.82
C GLU A 52 -1.92 -17.19 -6.09
N LYS A 53 -1.90 -18.01 -7.14
CA LYS A 53 -1.29 -17.68 -8.42
C LYS A 53 -1.94 -16.46 -9.07
N GLU A 54 -3.26 -16.41 -9.06
CA GLU A 54 -4.05 -15.32 -9.64
C GLU A 54 -3.79 -14.00 -8.90
N LEU A 55 -3.65 -14.05 -7.56
CA LEU A 55 -3.34 -12.89 -6.75
C LEU A 55 -1.93 -12.38 -7.03
N ARG A 56 -0.97 -13.29 -7.23
CA ARG A 56 0.40 -12.94 -7.62
C ARG A 56 0.41 -12.21 -8.95
N HIS A 57 -0.18 -12.77 -10.01
CA HIS A 57 -0.29 -12.11 -11.32
C HIS A 57 -0.93 -10.74 -11.20
N SER A 58 -2.11 -10.67 -10.56
CA SER A 58 -2.83 -9.40 -10.39
C SER A 58 -2.00 -8.32 -9.67
N PHE A 59 -1.24 -8.69 -8.65
CA PHE A 59 -0.39 -7.75 -7.93
C PHE A 59 0.80 -7.29 -8.78
N GLU A 60 1.53 -8.24 -9.37
CA GLU A 60 2.73 -7.95 -10.16
C GLU A 60 2.39 -7.15 -11.41
N ASP A 61 1.33 -7.50 -12.15
CA ASP A 61 0.88 -6.79 -13.36
C ASP A 61 0.50 -5.34 -13.07
N LYS A 62 -0.28 -5.13 -12.02
CA LYS A 62 -0.66 -3.77 -11.59
C LYS A 62 0.55 -2.96 -11.14
N PHE A 63 1.52 -3.59 -10.47
CA PHE A 63 2.75 -2.90 -10.07
C PHE A 63 3.58 -2.49 -11.29
N VAL A 64 3.77 -3.41 -12.24
CA VAL A 64 4.45 -3.15 -13.52
C VAL A 64 3.77 -2.01 -14.27
N GLU A 65 2.44 -2.02 -14.39
CA GLU A 65 1.68 -0.96 -15.05
C GLU A 65 1.90 0.41 -14.40
N GLN A 66 1.85 0.48 -13.08
CA GLN A 66 2.05 1.73 -12.35
C GLN A 66 3.51 2.21 -12.39
N LEU A 67 4.51 1.31 -12.38
CA LEU A 67 5.92 1.66 -12.59
C LEU A 67 6.14 2.22 -14.00
N LYS A 68 5.61 1.58 -15.04
CA LYS A 68 5.68 2.08 -16.43
C LYS A 68 5.01 3.44 -16.57
N THR A 69 3.87 3.66 -15.92
CA THR A 69 3.21 4.98 -15.87
C THR A 69 4.10 6.03 -15.16
N ALA A 70 4.95 5.62 -14.24
CA ALA A 70 5.93 6.47 -13.58
C ALA A 70 7.23 6.66 -14.40
N GLY A 71 7.34 6.05 -15.59
CA GLY A 71 8.53 6.14 -16.47
C GLY A 71 9.65 5.16 -16.11
N ILE A 72 9.32 4.06 -15.43
CA ILE A 72 10.24 3.02 -15.01
C ILE A 72 9.94 1.77 -15.83
N GLU A 73 10.95 1.17 -16.46
CA GLU A 73 10.80 -0.14 -17.06
C GLU A 73 10.62 -1.21 -15.97
N ALA A 74 9.73 -2.14 -16.20
CA ALA A 74 9.45 -3.18 -15.23
C ALA A 74 8.89 -4.45 -15.88
N VAL A 75 9.20 -5.59 -15.26
CA VAL A 75 8.75 -6.92 -15.68
C VAL A 75 8.16 -7.67 -14.51
N SER A 76 7.05 -8.39 -14.74
CA SER A 76 6.43 -9.28 -13.77
C SER A 76 7.18 -10.61 -13.71
N SER A 77 7.57 -11.05 -12.54
CA SER A 77 8.17 -12.38 -12.36
C SER A 77 7.20 -13.51 -12.69
N ALA A 78 5.88 -13.25 -12.57
CA ALA A 78 4.85 -14.23 -12.90
C ALA A 78 4.78 -14.53 -14.40
N ASP A 79 5.16 -13.56 -15.26
CA ASP A 79 5.17 -13.72 -16.72
C ASP A 79 6.42 -14.41 -17.23
N VAL A 80 7.56 -14.18 -16.56
CA VAL A 80 8.89 -14.57 -17.11
C VAL A 80 9.53 -15.73 -16.37
N ILE A 81 9.09 -16.06 -15.16
CA ILE A 81 9.65 -17.18 -14.39
C ILE A 81 8.60 -18.27 -14.21
N PRO A 82 8.79 -19.46 -14.81
CA PRO A 82 7.91 -20.60 -14.57
C PRO A 82 7.86 -20.94 -13.08
N ILE A 83 6.66 -21.05 -12.54
CA ILE A 83 6.48 -21.44 -11.14
C ILE A 83 6.57 -22.96 -11.03
N SER A 84 7.41 -23.46 -10.12
CA SER A 84 7.44 -24.87 -9.72
C SER A 84 6.12 -25.24 -8.98
N GLU A 85 5.84 -26.55 -8.84
CA GLU A 85 4.70 -27.05 -8.07
C GLU A 85 4.68 -26.52 -6.61
N LYS A 86 5.85 -26.16 -6.08
CA LYS A 86 6.00 -25.60 -4.72
C LYS A 86 5.75 -24.11 -4.64
N GLN A 87 5.41 -23.44 -5.75
CA GLN A 87 5.19 -21.99 -5.84
C GLN A 87 6.38 -21.12 -5.36
N GLN A 88 7.54 -21.72 -5.15
CA GLN A 88 8.77 -21.03 -4.80
C GLN A 88 9.61 -20.80 -6.05
N LEU A 89 10.10 -19.58 -6.21
CA LEU A 89 11.05 -19.24 -7.28
C LEU A 89 12.42 -19.78 -6.92
N GLU A 90 13.04 -20.52 -7.86
CA GLU A 90 14.40 -20.97 -7.73
C GLU A 90 15.38 -19.80 -7.96
N LYS A 91 16.48 -19.77 -7.20
CA LYS A 91 17.49 -18.70 -7.32
C LYS A 91 17.97 -18.48 -8.73
N ASP A 92 18.31 -19.57 -9.42
CA ASP A 92 18.84 -19.51 -10.78
C ASP A 92 17.83 -18.99 -11.79
N ALA A 93 16.53 -19.24 -11.56
CA ALA A 93 15.45 -18.70 -12.40
C ALA A 93 15.31 -17.18 -12.22
N ILE A 94 15.44 -16.66 -10.99
CA ILE A 94 15.45 -15.21 -10.72
C ILE A 94 16.67 -14.57 -11.36
N LEU A 95 17.87 -15.13 -11.16
CA LEU A 95 19.11 -14.61 -11.75
C LEU A 95 19.06 -14.61 -13.29
N LYS A 96 18.49 -15.66 -13.89
CA LYS A 96 18.31 -15.72 -15.33
C LYS A 96 17.37 -14.61 -15.82
N ALA A 97 16.22 -14.43 -15.19
CA ALA A 97 15.27 -13.39 -15.55
C ALA A 97 15.89 -11.99 -15.45
N VAL A 98 16.55 -11.69 -14.32
CA VAL A 98 17.23 -10.41 -14.11
C VAL A 98 18.28 -10.13 -15.21
N ASN A 99 19.05 -11.13 -15.63
CA ASN A 99 20.04 -10.98 -16.69
C ASN A 99 19.41 -10.84 -18.08
N GLU A 100 18.36 -11.61 -18.37
CA GLU A 100 17.65 -11.59 -19.66
C GLU A 100 16.96 -10.26 -19.92
N PHE A 101 16.37 -9.66 -18.89
CA PHE A 101 15.67 -8.38 -18.98
C PHE A 101 16.53 -7.18 -18.56
N GLU A 102 17.82 -7.40 -18.24
CA GLU A 102 18.80 -6.36 -17.86
C GLU A 102 18.32 -5.49 -16.68
N ASN A 103 17.50 -6.07 -15.78
CA ASN A 103 16.99 -5.32 -14.62
C ASN A 103 18.13 -4.81 -13.73
N ASP A 104 18.01 -3.59 -13.22
CA ASP A 104 18.99 -3.01 -12.29
C ASP A 104 18.56 -3.16 -10.81
N ALA A 105 17.29 -3.47 -10.57
CA ALA A 105 16.75 -3.74 -9.24
C ALA A 105 15.68 -4.84 -9.22
N VAL A 106 15.48 -5.41 -8.04
CA VAL A 106 14.39 -6.36 -7.75
C VAL A 106 13.55 -5.82 -6.61
N ILE A 107 12.23 -5.73 -6.81
CA ILE A 107 11.28 -5.37 -5.75
C ILE A 107 10.50 -6.61 -5.31
N ILE A 108 10.49 -6.87 -4.00
CA ILE A 108 9.83 -8.04 -3.42
C ILE A 108 8.79 -7.58 -2.42
N THR A 109 7.54 -8.01 -2.61
CA THR A 109 6.44 -7.73 -1.68
C THR A 109 5.89 -9.03 -1.11
N HIS A 110 5.66 -9.05 0.20
CA HIS A 110 5.02 -10.19 0.88
C HIS A 110 4.08 -9.72 1.99
N MET A 111 3.13 -10.58 2.34
CA MET A 111 2.22 -10.35 3.47
C MET A 111 2.96 -10.60 4.79
N VAL A 112 2.90 -9.63 5.71
CA VAL A 112 3.43 -9.75 7.07
C VAL A 112 2.35 -10.31 8.01
N GLY A 113 1.09 -9.95 7.79
CA GLY A 113 -0.01 -10.46 8.58
C GLY A 113 -1.33 -9.73 8.34
N VAL A 114 -2.38 -10.37 8.80
CA VAL A 114 -3.73 -9.82 8.88
C VAL A 114 -4.12 -9.80 10.35
N GLU A 115 -4.52 -8.65 10.86
CA GLU A 115 -5.03 -8.49 12.22
C GLU A 115 -6.52 -8.18 12.15
N GLU A 116 -7.29 -9.00 12.84
CA GLU A 116 -8.72 -8.80 13.03
C GLU A 116 -8.96 -8.40 14.47
N LYS A 117 -9.51 -7.21 14.69
CA LYS A 117 -9.79 -6.68 16.02
C LYS A 117 -11.25 -6.32 16.16
N GLU A 118 -11.90 -6.95 17.11
CA GLU A 118 -13.25 -6.57 17.48
C GLU A 118 -13.23 -5.26 18.29
N ILE A 119 -13.98 -4.26 17.82
CA ILE A 119 -14.14 -2.98 18.50
C ILE A 119 -15.54 -2.93 19.06
N ILE A 120 -15.62 -3.00 20.38
CA ILE A 120 -16.87 -2.79 21.10
C ILE A 120 -17.00 -1.29 21.36
N THR A 121 -17.88 -0.62 20.63
CA THR A 121 -18.15 0.80 20.85
C THR A 121 -19.13 0.93 22.00
N ARG A 122 -18.67 1.49 23.11
CA ARG A 122 -19.49 1.79 24.29
C ARG A 122 -19.75 3.29 24.35
N ALA A 123 -20.99 3.67 24.55
CA ALA A 123 -21.33 5.07 24.77
C ALA A 123 -20.70 5.57 26.09
N PRO A 124 -20.09 6.77 26.08
CA PRO A 124 -19.55 7.34 27.31
C PRO A 124 -20.66 7.61 28.32
N SER A 125 -20.53 7.08 29.54
CA SER A 125 -21.45 7.33 30.64
C SER A 125 -21.07 8.63 31.35
N ARG A 126 -22.04 9.54 31.53
CA ARG A 126 -21.87 10.72 32.37
C ARG A 126 -22.75 10.59 33.62
N GLY A 127 -22.12 10.73 34.78
CA GLY A 127 -22.80 10.62 36.08
C GLY A 127 -23.14 9.17 36.50
N TYR A 128 -23.60 9.00 37.73
CA TYR A 128 -23.89 7.68 38.31
C TYR A 128 -25.01 6.93 37.59
N TYR A 129 -26.05 7.64 37.17
CA TYR A 129 -27.17 7.05 36.45
C TYR A 129 -26.80 6.64 35.03
N GLY A 130 -25.99 7.45 34.34
CA GLY A 130 -25.43 7.07 33.03
C GLY A 130 -24.52 5.84 33.11
N HIS A 131 -23.75 5.74 34.19
CA HIS A 131 -22.94 4.54 34.46
C HIS A 131 -23.81 3.29 34.71
N TYR A 132 -24.90 3.45 35.49
CA TYR A 132 -25.86 2.37 35.73
C TYR A 132 -26.49 1.86 34.42
N LEU A 133 -26.98 2.77 33.58
CA LEU A 133 -27.60 2.41 32.30
C LEU A 133 -26.57 1.72 31.38
N TRP A 134 -25.36 2.24 31.35
CA TRP A 134 -24.26 1.62 30.58
C TRP A 134 -23.92 0.20 31.09
N ALA A 135 -23.81 0.03 32.40
CA ALA A 135 -23.51 -1.28 32.99
C ALA A 135 -24.67 -2.27 32.78
N TYR A 136 -25.91 -1.82 32.94
CA TYR A 136 -27.11 -2.61 32.71
C TYR A 136 -27.23 -3.06 31.25
N GLY A 137 -27.03 -2.15 30.28
CA GLY A 137 -27.07 -2.45 28.87
C GLY A 137 -25.96 -3.44 28.45
N ASN A 138 -24.74 -3.28 29.01
CA ASN A 138 -23.64 -4.23 28.74
C ASN A 138 -23.90 -5.65 29.25
N THR A 139 -24.76 -5.79 30.24
CA THR A 139 -25.09 -7.10 30.82
C THR A 139 -26.25 -7.78 30.09
N HIS A 140 -27.17 -6.99 29.52
CA HIS A 140 -28.42 -7.49 28.95
C HIS A 140 -28.56 -7.29 27.46
N GLU A 141 -27.80 -6.34 26.87
CA GLU A 141 -27.76 -6.11 25.42
C GLU A 141 -26.32 -6.15 24.94
N PRO A 142 -25.96 -7.13 24.06
CA PRO A 142 -24.64 -7.15 23.48
C PRO A 142 -24.43 -5.85 22.68
N GLY A 143 -23.41 -5.06 23.07
CA GLY A 143 -23.06 -3.83 22.39
C GLY A 143 -22.76 -4.04 20.90
N TYR A 144 -22.92 -2.99 20.10
CA TYR A 144 -22.52 -3.01 18.69
C TYR A 144 -21.03 -3.34 18.60
N SER A 145 -20.71 -4.56 18.15
CA SER A 145 -19.35 -4.92 17.82
C SER A 145 -19.11 -4.64 16.34
N SER A 146 -17.99 -4.01 16.02
CA SER A 146 -17.53 -3.87 14.66
C SER A 146 -16.16 -4.51 14.53
N THR A 147 -15.99 -5.34 13.54
CA THR A 147 -14.70 -5.93 13.22
C THR A 147 -13.84 -4.95 12.44
N ARG A 148 -12.61 -4.73 12.90
CA ARG A 148 -11.60 -3.97 12.16
C ARG A 148 -10.56 -4.93 11.62
N ILE A 149 -10.46 -4.98 10.29
CA ILE A 149 -9.41 -5.72 9.60
C ILE A 149 -8.26 -4.75 9.30
N THR A 150 -7.04 -5.19 9.58
CA THR A 150 -5.80 -4.49 9.22
C THR A 150 -4.91 -5.46 8.47
N VAL A 151 -4.56 -5.11 7.23
CA VAL A 151 -3.65 -5.89 6.39
C VAL A 151 -2.29 -5.22 6.35
N ARG A 152 -1.22 -6.00 6.60
CA ARG A 152 0.16 -5.52 6.60
C ARG A 152 0.97 -6.23 5.55
N LEU A 153 1.68 -5.44 4.72
CA LEU A 153 2.62 -5.92 3.72
C LEU A 153 3.99 -5.31 3.97
N ALA A 154 5.04 -6.06 3.64
CA ALA A 154 6.40 -5.55 3.57
C ALA A 154 6.86 -5.57 2.11
N THR A 155 7.49 -4.48 1.68
CA THR A 155 8.06 -4.33 0.35
C THR A 155 9.51 -3.91 0.48
N ASN A 156 10.39 -4.61 -0.22
CA ASN A 156 11.82 -4.39 -0.22
C ASN A 156 12.34 -4.23 -1.64
N LEU A 157 13.22 -3.26 -1.86
CA LEU A 157 13.91 -3.02 -3.12
C LEU A 157 15.38 -3.35 -2.96
N TYR A 158 15.93 -4.18 -3.85
CA TYR A 158 17.30 -4.63 -3.83
C TYR A 158 18.02 -4.22 -5.12
N ASP A 159 19.31 -3.87 -4.99
CA ASP A 159 20.21 -3.68 -6.12
C ASP A 159 20.66 -5.04 -6.69
N VAL A 160 20.52 -5.22 -7.98
CA VAL A 160 20.88 -6.49 -8.65
C VAL A 160 22.38 -6.78 -8.57
N LYS A 161 23.24 -5.77 -8.78
CA LYS A 161 24.69 -5.97 -8.87
C LYS A 161 25.33 -6.31 -7.53
N THR A 162 24.82 -5.70 -6.45
CA THR A 162 25.40 -5.84 -5.12
C THR A 162 24.58 -6.74 -4.21
N GLU A 163 23.39 -7.13 -4.63
CA GLU A 163 22.36 -7.85 -3.84
C GLU A 163 21.99 -7.13 -2.52
N LYS A 164 22.32 -5.83 -2.40
CA LYS A 164 22.05 -5.05 -1.18
C LYS A 164 20.66 -4.47 -1.19
N LEU A 165 20.09 -4.40 0.00
CA LEU A 165 18.83 -3.71 0.24
C LEU A 165 19.00 -2.20 0.03
N ILE A 166 18.24 -1.64 -0.92
CA ILE A 166 18.23 -0.20 -1.25
C ILE A 166 17.17 0.52 -0.41
N TRP A 167 16.00 -0.10 -0.30
CA TRP A 167 14.86 0.49 0.39
C TRP A 167 13.96 -0.60 0.98
N SER A 168 13.37 -0.30 2.12
CA SER A 168 12.39 -1.16 2.77
C SER A 168 11.25 -0.33 3.33
N GLY A 169 10.01 -0.79 3.13
CA GLY A 169 8.81 -0.17 3.65
C GLY A 169 7.79 -1.19 4.15
N LYS A 170 7.03 -0.81 5.18
CA LYS A 170 5.89 -1.56 5.70
C LYS A 170 4.62 -0.77 5.48
N SER A 171 3.63 -1.39 4.85
CA SER A 171 2.31 -0.80 4.66
C SER A 171 1.29 -1.39 5.63
N GLU A 172 0.37 -0.54 6.09
CA GLU A 172 -0.82 -0.90 6.86
C GLU A 172 -2.06 -0.37 6.15
N THR A 173 -2.97 -1.26 5.76
CA THR A 173 -4.27 -0.89 5.20
C THR A 173 -5.35 -1.19 6.22
N LEU A 174 -6.06 -0.16 6.63
CA LEU A 174 -7.14 -0.25 7.62
C LEU A 174 -8.49 -0.36 6.93
N ARG A 175 -9.29 -1.34 7.33
CA ARG A 175 -10.66 -1.56 6.80
C ARG A 175 -10.69 -1.56 5.27
N PRO A 176 -9.94 -2.43 4.60
CA PRO A 176 -9.99 -2.50 3.15
C PRO A 176 -11.37 -2.94 2.68
N ASP A 177 -11.87 -2.31 1.60
CA ASP A 177 -13.13 -2.70 0.97
C ASP A 177 -12.95 -3.94 0.07
N SER A 178 -11.74 -4.12 -0.46
CA SER A 178 -11.40 -5.25 -1.33
C SER A 178 -9.89 -5.51 -1.38
N ILE A 179 -9.50 -6.71 -1.86
CA ILE A 179 -8.11 -7.06 -2.15
C ILE A 179 -7.54 -6.12 -3.22
N ASN A 180 -8.31 -5.78 -4.24
CA ASN A 180 -7.88 -4.87 -5.30
C ASN A 180 -7.54 -3.48 -4.76
N GLN A 181 -8.31 -2.96 -3.82
CA GLN A 181 -8.01 -1.69 -3.17
C GLN A 181 -6.69 -1.76 -2.38
N ILE A 182 -6.44 -2.85 -1.64
CA ILE A 182 -5.18 -3.04 -0.92
C ILE A 182 -4.01 -2.96 -1.90
N ILE A 183 -4.09 -3.70 -3.01
CA ILE A 183 -3.06 -3.75 -4.05
C ILE A 183 -2.79 -2.35 -4.59
N ASP A 184 -3.82 -1.66 -5.06
CA ASP A 184 -3.71 -0.35 -5.69
C ASP A 184 -3.15 0.70 -4.73
N ASP A 185 -3.63 0.72 -3.48
CA ASP A 185 -3.18 1.67 -2.46
C ASP A 185 -1.73 1.41 -2.02
N VAL A 186 -1.34 0.14 -1.84
CA VAL A 186 0.04 -0.23 -1.47
C VAL A 186 1.02 0.14 -2.58
N ILE A 187 0.75 -0.23 -3.82
CA ILE A 187 1.61 0.07 -4.97
C ILE A 187 1.80 1.57 -5.11
N LYS A 188 0.71 2.33 -5.05
CA LYS A 188 0.73 3.79 -5.13
C LYS A 188 1.54 4.43 -3.99
N ALA A 189 1.39 3.91 -2.77
CA ALA A 189 2.14 4.40 -1.62
C ALA A 189 3.64 4.10 -1.74
N VAL A 190 4.01 2.90 -2.21
CA VAL A 190 5.40 2.48 -2.43
C VAL A 190 6.05 3.34 -3.50
N ILE A 191 5.46 3.46 -4.70
CA ILE A 191 6.02 4.27 -5.79
C ILE A 191 6.21 5.73 -5.36
N LYS A 192 5.21 6.30 -4.68
CA LYS A 192 5.29 7.67 -4.15
C LYS A 192 6.45 7.84 -3.17
N ASP A 193 6.69 6.87 -2.30
CA ASP A 193 7.78 6.94 -1.31
C ASP A 193 9.15 6.74 -1.96
N LEU A 194 9.28 5.83 -2.93
CA LEU A 194 10.49 5.65 -3.72
C LEU A 194 10.86 6.94 -4.48
N GLN A 195 9.88 7.61 -5.11
CA GLN A 195 10.09 8.90 -5.77
C GLN A 195 10.50 10.00 -4.78
N LYS A 196 9.84 10.08 -3.62
CA LYS A 196 10.18 11.03 -2.55
C LYS A 196 11.62 10.86 -2.06
N ASN A 197 12.09 9.61 -2.00
CA ASN A 197 13.47 9.27 -1.61
C ASN A 197 14.46 9.35 -2.78
N LYS A 198 14.05 9.81 -3.98
CA LYS A 198 14.87 9.92 -5.19
C LYS A 198 15.47 8.59 -5.65
N LEU A 199 14.81 7.48 -5.35
CA LEU A 199 15.21 6.14 -5.78
C LEU A 199 14.67 5.78 -7.16
N LEU A 200 13.64 6.49 -7.62
CA LEU A 200 13.14 6.45 -8.99
C LEU A 200 13.41 7.79 -9.68
N PRO A 201 13.56 7.83 -11.03
CA PRO A 201 13.68 9.06 -11.79
C PRO A 201 12.52 10.02 -11.48
N PRO A 202 12.77 11.34 -11.49
CA PRO A 202 11.70 12.31 -11.40
C PRO A 202 10.82 12.22 -12.65
N LYS A 203 9.52 12.46 -12.46
CA LYS A 203 8.59 12.60 -13.59
C LYS A 203 8.90 13.84 -14.41
#